data_cfa4c98785c85b594bc464a8b32fb142
#
_entry.id   cfa4c98785c85b594bc464a8b32fb142
#
_cell.length_a   1.000
_cell.length_b   1.000
_cell.length_c   1.000
_cell.angle_alpha   90.00
_cell.angle_beta   90.00
_cell.angle_gamma   90.00
#
_symmetry.space_group_name_H-M   'P 1'
#
loop_
_entity.id
_entity.type
_entity.pdbx_description
1 polymer ?
#
loop_
_entity_poly.entity_id
_entity_poly.type
_entity_poly.pdbx_seq_one_letter_code
_entity_poly.pdbx_strand_id
1 'polypeptide(L)'
;MGLPKANRLKQRQDFDRVYQSGKRRRATGLHLVILRASRVLGSSEVLPIQVGISISKKVSKRAVVRNRIKRQLKAIVRQLLPRLESGLRIVILVRSEALTYEYGEFLQELEQLLVKAEVLNGNQ
;
A
#
# COMPACT_ATOMS: atom_id res chain seq x y z
N MET A 1 -4.30 10.07 11.93
CA MET A 1 -3.11 9.36 12.39
C MET A 1 -2.54 8.52 11.28
N GLY A 2 -1.23 8.49 11.16
CA GLY A 2 -0.58 7.74 10.12
C GLY A 2 -0.35 6.29 10.49
N LEU A 3 0.36 5.57 9.61
CA LEU A 3 0.77 4.20 9.88
C LEU A 3 1.79 4.14 11.01
N PRO A 4 1.74 3.09 11.84
CA PRO A 4 2.80 2.85 12.80
C PRO A 4 4.15 2.74 12.11
N LYS A 5 5.20 3.14 12.81
CA LYS A 5 6.54 3.20 12.25
C LYS A 5 7.01 1.86 11.67
N ALA A 6 6.68 0.77 12.34
CA ALA A 6 7.06 -0.57 11.89
C ALA A 6 6.38 -0.98 10.58
N ASN A 7 5.27 -0.32 10.23
CA ASN A 7 4.49 -0.64 9.03
C ASN A 7 4.78 0.32 7.87
N ARG A 8 5.83 1.11 7.96
CA ARG A 8 6.20 2.06 6.90
C ARG A 8 7.37 1.52 6.08
N LEU A 9 7.17 1.46 4.78
CA LEU A 9 8.25 1.18 3.84
C LEU A 9 8.95 2.51 3.56
N LYS A 10 10.22 2.64 3.91
CA LYS A 10 10.92 3.94 3.90
C LYS A 10 12.08 4.04 2.94
N GLN A 11 12.89 2.99 2.86
CA GLN A 11 14.15 3.06 2.14
C GLN A 11 13.94 2.81 0.65
N ARG A 12 14.69 3.56 -0.16
CA ARG A 12 14.60 3.43 -1.60
C ARG A 12 14.88 2.02 -2.10
N GLN A 13 15.88 1.37 -1.51
CA GLN A 13 16.22 0.00 -1.90
C GLN A 13 15.09 -0.98 -1.61
N ASP A 14 14.29 -0.73 -0.57
CA ASP A 14 13.14 -1.57 -0.27
C ASP A 14 12.03 -1.36 -1.30
N PHE A 15 11.77 -0.12 -1.71
CA PHE A 15 10.85 0.17 -2.81
C PHE A 15 11.29 -0.51 -4.10
N ASP A 16 12.58 -0.39 -4.44
CA ASP A 16 13.12 -0.99 -5.66
C ASP A 16 12.96 -2.50 -5.67
N ARG A 17 13.18 -3.15 -4.52
CA ARG A 17 13.00 -4.61 -4.39
C ARG A 17 11.56 -5.01 -4.66
N VAL A 18 10.61 -4.26 -4.13
CA VAL A 18 9.19 -4.52 -4.37
C VAL A 18 8.86 -4.34 -5.84
N TYR A 19 9.35 -3.27 -6.47
CA TYR A 19 9.12 -3.03 -7.90
C TYR A 19 9.69 -4.13 -8.78
N GLN A 20 10.86 -4.65 -8.44
CA GLN A 20 11.53 -5.67 -9.26
C GLN A 20 10.90 -7.05 -9.12
N SER A 21 10.49 -7.41 -7.92
CA SER A 21 10.09 -8.79 -7.60
C SER A 21 8.62 -8.95 -7.26
N GLY A 22 7.90 -7.85 -7.02
CA GLY A 22 6.51 -7.89 -6.61
C GLY A 22 5.55 -8.15 -7.77
N LYS A 23 4.37 -8.63 -7.42
CA LYS A 23 3.28 -8.79 -8.37
C LYS A 23 2.48 -7.50 -8.45
N ARG A 24 2.09 -7.14 -9.67
CA ARG A 24 1.36 -5.89 -9.92
C ARG A 24 -0.13 -6.15 -10.05
N ARG A 25 -0.92 -5.24 -9.48
CA ARG A 25 -2.37 -5.21 -9.64
C ARG A 25 -2.77 -3.78 -9.96
N ARG A 26 -3.63 -3.61 -10.96
CA ARG A 26 -3.98 -2.29 -11.47
C ARG A 26 -5.46 -2.02 -11.36
N ALA A 27 -5.80 -0.78 -10.97
CA ALA A 27 -7.16 -0.24 -11.04
C ALA A 27 -7.08 1.16 -11.65
N THR A 28 -8.21 1.86 -11.69
CA THR A 28 -8.28 3.17 -12.36
C THR A 28 -7.41 4.22 -11.69
N GLY A 29 -7.50 4.35 -10.38
CA GLY A 29 -6.79 5.41 -9.64
C GLY A 29 -5.60 4.93 -8.85
N LEU A 30 -5.49 3.62 -8.59
CA LEU A 30 -4.42 3.05 -7.79
C LEU A 30 -3.82 1.84 -8.49
N HIS A 31 -2.49 1.73 -8.38
CA HIS A 31 -1.79 0.51 -8.73
C HIS A 31 -1.11 -0.03 -7.48
N LEU A 32 -1.08 -1.34 -7.33
CA LEU A 32 -0.36 -1.99 -6.24
C LEU A 32 0.77 -2.84 -6.79
N VAL A 33 1.89 -2.85 -6.07
CA VAL A 33 2.95 -3.84 -6.26
C VAL A 33 3.13 -4.54 -4.92
N ILE A 34 3.00 -5.85 -4.90
CA ILE A 34 2.97 -6.63 -3.67
C ILE A 34 4.06 -7.70 -3.70
N LEU A 35 4.89 -7.69 -2.68
CA LEU A 35 5.95 -8.68 -2.50
C LEU A 35 5.78 -9.34 -1.15
N ARG A 36 5.84 -10.67 -1.11
CA ARG A 36 5.87 -11.40 0.16
C ARG A 36 7.32 -11.49 0.61
N ALA A 37 7.59 -11.02 1.83
CA ALA A 37 8.93 -11.12 2.39
C ALA A 37 9.25 -12.58 2.69
N SER A 38 10.47 -13.01 2.33
CA SER A 38 10.92 -14.36 2.64
C SER A 38 11.13 -14.51 4.13
N ARG A 39 10.63 -15.61 4.68
CA ARG A 39 10.92 -15.94 6.07
C ARG A 39 12.33 -16.52 6.17
N VAL A 40 13.01 -16.16 7.24
CA VAL A 40 14.27 -16.80 7.55
C VAL A 40 13.97 -18.25 7.95
N LEU A 41 14.65 -19.20 7.34
CA LEU A 41 14.43 -20.62 7.61
C LEU A 41 14.64 -20.92 9.09
N GLY A 42 13.66 -21.57 9.72
CA GLY A 42 13.73 -21.91 11.14
C GLY A 42 13.30 -20.80 12.09
N SER A 43 12.93 -19.63 11.56
CA SER A 43 12.45 -18.53 12.39
C SER A 43 10.95 -18.63 12.59
N SER A 44 10.51 -18.43 13.83
CA SER A 44 9.09 -18.30 14.16
C SER A 44 8.64 -16.83 14.18
N GLU A 45 9.54 -15.94 13.81
CA GLU A 45 9.28 -14.50 13.84
C GLU A 45 8.23 -14.08 12.82
N VAL A 46 7.24 -13.30 13.29
CA VAL A 46 6.21 -12.74 12.43
C VAL A 46 6.71 -11.40 11.91
N LEU A 47 6.91 -11.30 10.60
CA LEU A 47 7.38 -10.08 9.99
C LEU A 47 6.25 -9.07 9.88
N PRO A 48 6.50 -7.79 10.16
CA PRO A 48 5.48 -6.76 10.01
C PRO A 48 5.12 -6.54 8.53
N ILE A 49 3.89 -6.10 8.31
CA ILE A 49 3.47 -5.62 7.00
C ILE A 49 4.08 -4.23 6.82
N GLN A 50 4.69 -3.98 5.66
CA GLN A 50 5.24 -2.67 5.36
C GLN A 50 4.59 -2.12 4.11
N VAL A 51 4.15 -0.86 4.18
CA VAL A 51 3.45 -0.19 3.09
C VAL A 51 4.11 1.13 2.77
N GLY A 52 4.37 1.36 1.49
CA GLY A 52 4.84 2.62 0.98
C GLY A 52 3.83 3.21 0.01
N ILE A 53 3.70 4.52 -0.01
CA ILE A 53 2.79 5.23 -0.90
C ILE A 53 3.61 6.14 -1.78
N SER A 54 3.45 6.00 -3.09
CA SER A 54 4.17 6.80 -4.06
C SER A 54 3.20 7.66 -4.86
N ILE A 55 3.42 8.97 -4.81
CA ILE A 55 2.66 9.94 -5.61
C ILE A 55 3.67 10.85 -6.29
N SER A 56 3.73 10.79 -7.62
CA SER A 56 4.68 11.61 -8.35
C SER A 56 4.15 13.05 -8.52
N LYS A 57 5.08 13.96 -8.82
CA LYS A 57 4.71 15.34 -9.15
C LYS A 57 3.88 15.43 -10.44
N LYS A 58 3.90 14.39 -11.27
CA LYS A 58 3.04 14.31 -12.45
C LYS A 58 1.58 14.17 -12.08
N VAL A 59 1.27 13.55 -10.93
CA VAL A 59 -0.10 13.43 -10.44
C VAL A 59 -0.60 14.78 -9.95
N SER A 60 0.21 15.46 -9.13
CA SER A 60 -0.06 16.82 -8.69
C SER A 60 1.23 17.49 -8.28
N LYS A 61 1.44 18.72 -8.75
CA LYS A 61 2.60 19.53 -8.36
C LYS A 61 2.43 20.11 -6.96
N ARG A 62 1.22 20.16 -6.44
CA ARG A 62 0.93 20.74 -5.14
C ARG A 62 1.21 19.74 -4.03
N ALA A 63 2.17 20.08 -3.18
CA ALA A 63 2.54 19.22 -2.06
C ALA A 63 1.38 19.01 -1.09
N VAL A 64 0.54 20.03 -0.90
CA VAL A 64 -0.66 19.94 -0.05
C VAL A 64 -1.59 18.83 -0.54
N VAL A 65 -1.80 18.73 -1.85
CA VAL A 65 -2.67 17.71 -2.44
C VAL A 65 -2.06 16.33 -2.25
N ARG A 66 -0.77 16.17 -2.56
CA ARG A 66 -0.09 14.89 -2.40
C ARG A 66 -0.11 14.43 -0.94
N ASN A 67 0.14 15.35 -0.01
CA ASN A 67 0.15 15.01 1.41
C ASN A 67 -1.23 14.61 1.93
N ARG A 68 -2.28 15.26 1.43
CA ARG A 68 -3.66 14.91 1.76
C ARG A 68 -3.97 13.48 1.33
N ILE A 69 -3.62 13.12 0.10
CA ILE A 69 -3.87 11.78 -0.42
C ILE A 69 -3.08 10.73 0.36
N LYS A 70 -1.81 11.00 0.65
CA LYS A 70 -0.99 10.10 1.45
C LYS A 70 -1.60 9.86 2.83
N ARG A 71 -2.08 10.93 3.46
CA ARG A 71 -2.69 10.83 4.78
C ARG A 71 -3.95 9.98 4.76
N GLN A 72 -4.79 10.17 3.74
CA GLN A 72 -6.01 9.38 3.58
C GLN A 72 -5.67 7.90 3.36
N LEU A 73 -4.72 7.61 2.49
CA LEU A 73 -4.32 6.23 2.20
C LEU A 73 -3.68 5.57 3.41
N LYS A 74 -2.87 6.27 4.18
CA LYS A 74 -2.28 5.73 5.41
C LYS A 74 -3.36 5.36 6.44
N ALA A 75 -4.39 6.20 6.57
CA ALA A 75 -5.50 5.92 7.47
C ALA A 75 -6.26 4.67 7.03
N ILE A 76 -6.50 4.53 5.73
CA ILE A 76 -7.18 3.37 5.16
C ILE A 76 -6.35 2.10 5.37
N VAL A 77 -5.06 2.14 5.09
CA VAL A 77 -4.17 1.00 5.29
C VAL A 77 -4.16 0.58 6.75
N ARG A 78 -4.09 1.55 7.67
CA ARG A 78 -4.13 1.25 9.10
C ARG A 78 -5.40 0.51 9.48
N GLN A 79 -6.53 0.91 8.91
CA GLN A 79 -7.80 0.24 9.13
C GLN A 79 -7.81 -1.19 8.62
N LEU A 80 -7.11 -1.45 7.51
CA LEU A 80 -7.08 -2.75 6.87
C LEU A 80 -6.00 -3.69 7.41
N LEU A 81 -5.02 -3.17 8.16
CA LEU A 81 -3.89 -3.98 8.65
C LEU A 81 -4.31 -5.29 9.32
N PRO A 82 -5.32 -5.31 10.22
CA PRO A 82 -5.70 -6.56 10.88
C PRO A 82 -6.20 -7.65 9.94
N ARG A 83 -6.60 -7.28 8.73
CA ARG A 83 -7.12 -8.20 7.71
C ARG A 83 -6.07 -8.64 6.72
N LEU A 84 -4.88 -8.05 6.77
CA LEU A 84 -3.79 -8.35 5.84
C LEU A 84 -2.90 -9.45 6.39
N GLU A 85 -2.34 -10.24 5.47
CA GLU A 85 -1.36 -11.26 5.84
C GLU A 85 -0.07 -10.59 6.35
N SER A 86 0.60 -11.26 7.28
CA SER A 86 1.90 -10.78 7.77
C SER A 86 2.98 -10.92 6.70
N GLY A 87 4.03 -10.13 6.81
CA GLY A 87 5.19 -10.24 5.93
C GLY A 87 5.02 -9.66 4.55
N LEU A 88 3.93 -8.94 4.31
CA LEU A 88 3.71 -8.30 3.01
C LEU A 88 4.49 -7.00 2.90
N ARG A 89 4.99 -6.74 1.72
CA ARG A 89 5.55 -5.44 1.35
C ARG A 89 4.73 -4.91 0.19
N ILE A 90 4.07 -3.79 0.40
CA ILE A 90 3.10 -3.24 -0.55
C ILE A 90 3.50 -1.82 -0.90
N VAL A 91 3.59 -1.53 -2.20
CA VAL A 91 3.72 -0.16 -2.68
C VAL A 91 2.42 0.22 -3.37
N ILE A 92 1.83 1.33 -2.92
CA ILE A 92 0.63 1.90 -3.51
C ILE A 92 1.05 3.06 -4.39
N LEU A 93 0.79 2.93 -5.69
CA LEU A 93 1.08 3.98 -6.68
C LEU A 93 -0.22 4.71 -6.98
N VAL A 94 -0.23 6.02 -6.76
CA VAL A 94 -1.40 6.86 -7.01
C VAL A 94 -1.32 7.42 -8.42
N ARG A 95 -2.42 7.31 -9.15
CA ARG A 95 -2.54 7.82 -10.52
C ARG A 95 -3.33 9.12 -10.54
N SER A 96 -3.20 9.86 -11.64
CA SER A 96 -3.89 11.13 -11.82
C SER A 96 -5.40 11.00 -11.69
N GLU A 97 -5.95 9.85 -12.11
CA GLU A 97 -7.38 9.58 -12.03
C GLU A 97 -7.92 9.63 -10.59
N ALA A 98 -7.03 9.42 -9.61
CA ALA A 98 -7.42 9.44 -8.20
C ALA A 98 -7.43 10.85 -7.59
N LEU A 99 -7.09 11.88 -8.36
CA LEU A 99 -7.07 13.26 -7.82
C LEU A 99 -8.43 13.71 -7.31
N THR A 100 -9.51 13.21 -7.90
CA THR A 100 -10.87 13.54 -7.51
C THR A 100 -11.47 12.57 -6.52
N TYR A 101 -10.72 11.54 -6.12
CA TYR A 101 -11.21 10.55 -5.17
C TYR A 101 -11.37 11.15 -3.79
N GLU A 102 -12.45 10.74 -3.14
CA GLU A 102 -12.66 10.96 -1.73
C GLU A 102 -12.27 9.70 -0.96
N TYR A 103 -12.30 9.78 0.36
CA TYR A 103 -11.89 8.70 1.24
C TYR A 103 -12.58 7.37 0.89
N GLY A 104 -13.90 7.39 0.68
CA GLY A 104 -14.66 6.18 0.37
C GLY A 104 -14.23 5.51 -0.93
N GLU A 105 -13.88 6.30 -1.93
CA GLU A 105 -13.42 5.77 -3.21
C GLU A 105 -12.04 5.14 -3.10
N PHE A 106 -11.13 5.77 -2.34
CA PHE A 106 -9.83 5.16 -2.05
C PHE A 106 -9.99 3.84 -1.30
N LEU A 107 -10.85 3.83 -0.28
CA LEU A 107 -11.09 2.64 0.52
C LEU A 107 -11.62 1.50 -0.34
N GLN A 108 -12.64 1.78 -1.14
CA GLN A 108 -13.27 0.77 -2.00
C GLN A 108 -12.28 0.19 -3.00
N GLU A 109 -11.56 1.05 -3.70
CA GLU A 109 -10.64 0.59 -4.74
C GLU A 109 -9.44 -0.17 -4.15
N LEU A 110 -8.88 0.32 -3.06
CA LEU A 110 -7.76 -0.35 -2.40
C LEU A 110 -8.19 -1.72 -1.85
N GLU A 111 -9.34 -1.78 -1.21
CA GLU A 111 -9.87 -3.03 -0.68
C GLU A 111 -10.08 -4.06 -1.81
N GLN A 112 -10.67 -3.64 -2.90
CA GLN A 112 -10.88 -4.52 -4.05
C GLN A 112 -9.57 -5.04 -4.63
N LEU A 113 -8.56 -4.20 -4.74
CA LEU A 113 -7.25 -4.61 -5.25
C LEU A 113 -6.58 -5.63 -4.33
N LEU A 114 -6.68 -5.43 -3.02
CA LEU A 114 -6.08 -6.34 -2.05
C LEU A 114 -6.80 -7.68 -2.02
N VAL A 115 -8.11 -7.69 -2.18
CA VAL A 115 -8.89 -8.93 -2.28
C VAL A 115 -8.51 -9.69 -3.55
N LYS A 116 -8.41 -9.00 -4.67
CA LYS A 116 -7.99 -9.62 -5.94
C LYS A 116 -6.57 -10.19 -5.86
N ALA A 117 -5.70 -9.57 -5.08
CA ALA A 117 -4.35 -10.06 -4.87
C ALA A 117 -4.28 -11.21 -3.88
N GLU A 118 -5.42 -11.58 -3.27
CA GLU A 118 -5.53 -12.68 -2.31
C GLU A 118 -4.71 -12.47 -1.04
N VAL A 119 -4.56 -11.22 -0.62
CA VAL A 119 -3.81 -10.86 0.59
C VAL A 119 -4.68 -10.27 1.68
N LEU A 120 -5.96 -10.04 1.40
CA LEU A 120 -6.92 -9.47 2.33
C LEU A 120 -8.10 -10.40 2.52
N ASN A 121 -8.46 -10.66 3.78
CA ASN A 121 -9.65 -11.43 4.11
C ASN A 121 -10.89 -10.57 3.83
N GLY A 122 -11.70 -10.98 2.86
CA GLY A 122 -12.86 -10.21 2.41
C GLY A 122 -14.00 -10.14 3.39
N ASN A 123 -14.12 -11.12 4.28
CA ASN A 123 -15.31 -11.30 5.12
C ASN A 123 -15.06 -11.08 6.60
N GLN A 124 -14.10 -10.27 6.95
CA GLN A 124 -13.81 -10.00 8.36
C GLN A 124 -14.39 -8.68 8.83
#